data_cf58d083844bf6b8a9f4de7bc93e859e
#
_entry.id   cf58d083844bf6b8a9f4de7bc93e859e
#
_cell.length_a   1.000
_cell.length_b   1.000
_cell.length_c   1.000
_cell.angle_alpha   90.00
_cell.angle_beta   90.00
_cell.angle_gamma   90.00
#
_symmetry.space_group_name_H-M   'P 1'
#
loop_
_entity.id
_entity.type
_entity.pdbx_description
1 polymer ?
#
loop_
_entity_poly.entity_id
_entity_poly.type
_entity_poly.pdbx_seq_one_letter_code
_entity_poly.pdbx_strand_id
1 'polypeptide(L)'
;KDGEDDDDVNDDDDDESIDDDDDEDYAFMASYREKRISEMILKSKSKREEHAKKTFGGVRRIERAEWTTEVTSSSHEIPVVVLLVKENNEACDRLEKVVEDLADKYRTKTKFVRADATEIIPNYPERNTPTIILYRNGDVVENIVGIEQFGGRNGVNSETVRRRVRAHAKSDEFLMDERDAEESLKQL
;
A
#
# COMPACT_ATOMS: atom_id res chain seq x y z
N LYS A 1 -90.08 -4.36 -13.57
CA LYS A 1 -90.08 -4.94 -12.25
C LYS A 1 -88.61 -4.94 -11.83
N ASP A 2 -88.19 -3.91 -11.28
CA ASP A 2 -88.19 -3.50 -9.89
C ASP A 2 -87.12 -4.24 -9.08
N GLY A 3 -86.19 -3.50 -8.57
CA GLY A 3 -85.21 -3.94 -7.57
C GLY A 3 -84.04 -2.99 -7.53
N GLU A 4 -84.24 -1.88 -6.87
CA GLU A 4 -83.26 -1.02 -6.29
C GLU A 4 -82.59 -1.76 -5.16
N ASP A 5 -81.28 -1.69 -5.06
CA ASP A 5 -80.59 -1.88 -3.79
C ASP A 5 -79.30 -1.06 -3.76
N ASP A 6 -79.22 -0.28 -2.76
CA ASP A 6 -78.19 0.68 -2.37
C ASP A 6 -76.87 0.00 -2.12
N ASP A 7 -75.79 0.51 -2.71
CA ASP A 7 -74.40 0.15 -2.31
C ASP A 7 -73.83 1.26 -1.42
N ASP A 8 -73.70 0.85 -0.17
CA ASP A 8 -72.91 1.55 0.86
C ASP A 8 -71.43 1.55 0.50
N VAL A 9 -70.93 2.73 0.23
CA VAL A 9 -69.49 2.97 0.06
C VAL A 9 -68.91 3.19 1.45
N ASN A 10 -68.23 2.20 1.99
CA ASN A 10 -67.32 2.36 3.15
C ASN A 10 -65.99 2.92 2.61
N ASP A 11 -65.80 4.20 2.85
CA ASP A 11 -64.49 4.86 2.84
C ASP A 11 -63.79 4.51 4.14
N ASP A 12 -63.01 3.44 4.15
CA ASP A 12 -61.99 3.19 5.18
C ASP A 12 -60.75 4.02 4.82
N ASP A 13 -60.69 5.24 5.33
CA ASP A 13 -59.48 6.04 5.43
C ASP A 13 -58.52 5.32 6.40
N ASP A 14 -57.70 4.38 5.90
CA ASP A 14 -56.50 3.89 6.59
C ASP A 14 -55.50 5.05 6.65
N ASP A 15 -55.61 5.83 7.72
CA ASP A 15 -54.60 6.78 8.19
C ASP A 15 -53.36 5.95 8.62
N GLU A 16 -52.49 5.59 7.63
CA GLU A 16 -51.17 5.07 7.92
C GLU A 16 -50.38 6.15 8.67
N SER A 17 -50.44 6.11 9.98
CA SER A 17 -49.52 6.82 10.84
C SER A 17 -48.10 6.35 10.49
N ILE A 18 -47.39 7.16 9.72
CA ILE A 18 -45.95 7.02 9.48
C ILE A 18 -45.32 7.15 10.87
N ASP A 19 -44.83 6.01 11.41
CA ASP A 19 -44.14 5.96 12.68
C ASP A 19 -42.88 6.86 12.60
N ASP A 20 -42.91 7.99 13.31
CA ASP A 20 -41.78 8.93 13.45
C ASP A 20 -40.54 8.28 14.12
N ASP A 21 -40.63 7.04 14.58
CA ASP A 21 -39.55 6.28 15.23
C ASP A 21 -38.46 5.83 14.23
N ASP A 22 -38.78 5.65 12.94
CA ASP A 22 -37.80 5.22 11.92
C ASP A 22 -36.78 6.33 11.59
N ASP A 23 -37.16 7.58 11.69
CA ASP A 23 -36.27 8.72 11.40
C ASP A 23 -35.23 8.95 12.51
N GLU A 24 -35.54 8.66 13.79
CA GLU A 24 -34.59 8.76 14.89
C GLU A 24 -33.54 7.66 14.83
N ASP A 25 -33.92 6.43 14.49
CA ASP A 25 -32.99 5.30 14.29
C ASP A 25 -32.05 5.53 13.11
N TYR A 26 -32.57 6.09 12.02
CA TYR A 26 -31.73 6.44 10.85
C TYR A 26 -30.72 7.54 11.19
N ALA A 27 -31.13 8.58 11.88
CA ALA A 27 -30.25 9.67 12.31
C ALA A 27 -29.18 9.19 13.30
N PHE A 28 -29.56 8.30 14.23
CA PHE A 28 -28.63 7.66 15.16
C PHE A 28 -27.59 6.82 14.42
N MET A 29 -28.02 5.96 13.50
CA MET A 29 -27.11 5.12 12.71
C MET A 29 -26.20 5.93 11.78
N ALA A 30 -26.69 7.03 11.22
CA ALA A 30 -25.88 7.96 10.45
C ALA A 30 -24.78 8.61 11.31
N SER A 31 -25.14 9.11 12.49
CA SER A 31 -24.20 9.72 13.42
C SER A 31 -23.14 8.72 13.93
N TYR A 32 -23.55 7.47 14.18
CA TYR A 32 -22.66 6.40 14.58
C TYR A 32 -21.65 6.04 13.46
N ARG A 33 -22.11 5.97 12.19
CA ARG A 33 -21.23 5.74 11.04
C ARG A 33 -20.21 6.87 10.89
N GLU A 34 -20.65 8.10 10.99
CA GLU A 34 -19.81 9.28 10.88
C GLU A 34 -18.74 9.34 11.98
N LYS A 35 -19.14 9.03 13.23
CA LYS A 35 -18.23 8.90 14.35
C LYS A 35 -17.20 7.79 14.15
N ARG A 36 -17.63 6.63 13.66
CA ARG A 36 -16.75 5.49 13.38
C ARG A 36 -15.75 5.78 12.25
N ILE A 37 -16.21 6.47 11.21
CA ILE A 37 -15.34 6.90 10.10
C ILE A 37 -14.30 7.91 10.61
N SER A 38 -14.71 8.91 11.39
CA SER A 38 -13.78 9.90 11.96
C SER A 38 -12.77 9.28 12.93
N GLU A 39 -13.19 8.31 13.77
CA GLU A 39 -12.26 7.55 14.62
C GLU A 39 -11.25 6.73 13.79
N MET A 40 -11.69 6.09 12.71
CA MET A 40 -10.79 5.35 11.82
C MET A 40 -9.80 6.28 11.09
N ILE A 41 -10.27 7.45 10.65
CA ILE A 41 -9.42 8.47 10.02
C ILE A 41 -8.41 9.00 11.03
N LEU A 42 -8.83 9.32 12.25
CA LEU A 42 -7.94 9.80 13.31
C LEU A 42 -6.89 8.75 13.69
N LYS A 43 -7.30 7.49 13.82
CA LYS A 43 -6.42 6.35 14.13
C LYS A 43 -5.43 6.06 13.00
N SER A 44 -5.87 6.19 11.74
CA SER A 44 -4.99 6.05 10.57
C SER A 44 -4.00 7.22 10.48
N LYS A 45 -4.44 8.44 10.83
CA LYS A 45 -3.60 9.64 10.83
C LYS A 45 -2.56 9.59 11.95
N SER A 46 -2.94 9.19 13.17
CA SER A 46 -1.99 9.02 14.28
C SER A 46 -0.95 7.92 13.99
N LYS A 47 -1.38 6.81 13.38
CA LYS A 47 -0.48 5.74 12.93
C LYS A 47 0.48 6.23 11.84
N ARG A 48 0.01 7.07 10.91
CA ARG A 48 0.86 7.73 9.89
C ARG A 48 1.86 8.70 10.49
N GLU A 49 1.46 9.48 11.48
CA GLU A 49 2.35 10.44 12.18
C GLU A 49 3.41 9.72 13.03
N GLU A 50 3.07 8.58 13.63
CA GLU A 50 3.99 7.73 14.36
C GLU A 50 5.00 7.07 13.41
N HIS A 51 4.56 6.63 12.23
CA HIS A 51 5.44 6.15 11.15
C HIS A 51 6.28 7.25 10.52
N ALA A 52 5.77 8.47 10.39
CA ALA A 52 6.51 9.63 9.90
C ALA A 52 7.67 10.02 10.83
N LYS A 53 7.62 9.65 12.11
CA LYS A 53 8.74 9.82 13.05
C LYS A 53 9.83 8.75 12.90
N LYS A 54 9.52 7.60 12.29
CA LYS A 54 10.51 6.59 11.89
C LYS A 54 10.99 6.92 10.47
N THR A 55 11.91 7.85 10.33
CA THR A 55 12.60 8.09 9.05
C THR A 55 13.59 6.96 8.79
N PHE A 56 13.31 6.15 7.80
CA PHE A 56 14.24 5.14 7.29
C PHE A 56 15.19 5.82 6.29
N GLY A 57 16.09 6.67 6.78
CA GLY A 57 17.00 7.42 5.91
C GLY A 57 18.05 6.51 5.27
N GLY A 58 18.10 6.52 3.93
CA GLY A 58 19.09 5.78 3.15
C GLY A 58 18.83 4.27 3.02
N VAL A 59 19.74 3.59 2.31
CA VAL A 59 19.71 2.13 2.11
C VAL A 59 20.56 1.46 3.18
N ARG A 60 19.93 0.76 4.12
CA ARG A 60 20.65 0.06 5.19
C ARG A 60 21.19 -1.27 4.69
N ARG A 61 22.48 -1.53 4.89
CA ARG A 61 23.04 -2.88 4.73
C ARG A 61 22.58 -3.78 5.87
N ILE A 62 22.12 -4.98 5.54
CA ILE A 62 21.70 -6.01 6.48
C ILE A 62 22.41 -7.33 6.20
N GLU A 63 22.60 -8.11 7.27
CA GLU A 63 23.11 -9.47 7.23
C GLU A 63 21.94 -10.48 7.29
N ARG A 64 22.24 -11.74 7.01
CA ARG A 64 21.25 -12.83 7.05
C ARG A 64 20.54 -12.94 8.41
N ALA A 65 21.25 -12.73 9.51
CA ALA A 65 20.68 -12.78 10.86
C ALA A 65 19.62 -11.70 11.11
N GLU A 66 19.75 -10.54 10.46
CA GLU A 66 18.85 -9.39 10.61
C GLU A 66 17.62 -9.50 9.70
N TRP A 67 17.61 -10.44 8.72
CA TRP A 67 16.57 -10.53 7.70
C TRP A 67 15.15 -10.57 8.27
N THR A 68 14.92 -11.45 9.24
CA THR A 68 13.57 -11.60 9.83
C THR A 68 13.10 -10.29 10.46
N THR A 69 13.96 -9.58 11.17
CA THR A 69 13.60 -8.34 11.87
C THR A 69 13.47 -7.16 10.90
N GLU A 70 14.48 -6.99 10.03
CA GLU A 70 14.60 -5.81 9.18
C GLU A 70 13.74 -5.89 7.91
N VAL A 71 13.41 -7.09 7.45
CA VAL A 71 12.61 -7.31 6.25
C VAL A 71 11.22 -7.84 6.62
N THR A 72 11.15 -9.08 7.11
CA THR A 72 9.86 -9.76 7.30
C THR A 72 8.99 -9.03 8.33
N SER A 73 9.51 -8.82 9.56
CA SER A 73 8.74 -8.15 10.61
C SER A 73 8.43 -6.68 10.27
N SER A 74 9.40 -5.95 9.71
CA SER A 74 9.20 -4.56 9.29
C SER A 74 8.16 -4.43 8.19
N SER A 75 8.01 -5.44 7.30
CA SER A 75 7.07 -5.39 6.18
C SER A 75 5.60 -5.47 6.60
N HIS A 76 5.29 -5.85 7.85
CA HIS A 76 3.93 -5.74 8.40
C HIS A 76 3.50 -4.29 8.63
N GLU A 77 4.46 -3.42 8.92
CA GLU A 77 4.20 -2.01 9.21
C GLU A 77 4.31 -1.14 7.96
N ILE A 78 5.36 -1.34 7.16
CA ILE A 78 5.73 -0.50 6.03
C ILE A 78 6.22 -1.37 4.86
N PRO A 79 5.95 -1.00 3.59
CA PRO A 79 6.55 -1.67 2.45
C PRO A 79 8.07 -1.70 2.54
N VAL A 80 8.70 -2.85 2.27
CA VAL A 80 10.14 -3.00 2.29
C VAL A 80 10.64 -3.36 0.88
N VAL A 81 11.61 -2.60 0.41
CA VAL A 81 12.33 -2.85 -0.84
C VAL A 81 13.71 -3.39 -0.46
N VAL A 82 13.98 -4.62 -0.87
CA VAL A 82 15.25 -5.29 -0.63
C VAL A 82 16.05 -5.31 -1.92
N LEU A 83 17.27 -4.81 -1.89
CA LEU A 83 18.23 -4.86 -2.98
C LEU A 83 19.28 -5.95 -2.71
N LEU A 84 19.25 -7.02 -3.49
CA LEU A 84 20.29 -8.05 -3.49
C LEU A 84 21.38 -7.68 -4.49
N VAL A 85 22.58 -7.51 -3.97
CA VAL A 85 23.76 -7.12 -4.77
C VAL A 85 24.86 -8.14 -4.68
N LYS A 86 25.83 -8.02 -5.58
CA LYS A 86 27.11 -8.70 -5.54
C LYS A 86 28.21 -7.65 -5.60
N GLU A 87 29.22 -7.79 -4.76
CA GLU A 87 30.39 -6.91 -4.79
C GLU A 87 31.13 -7.00 -6.13
N ASN A 88 31.74 -5.88 -6.54
CA ASN A 88 32.45 -5.73 -7.80
C ASN A 88 31.60 -5.96 -9.06
N ASN A 89 30.31 -5.70 -8.98
CA ASN A 89 29.38 -5.77 -10.10
C ASN A 89 28.86 -4.37 -10.47
N GLU A 90 29.30 -3.84 -11.61
CA GLU A 90 28.94 -2.50 -12.10
C GLU A 90 27.42 -2.30 -12.21
N ALA A 91 26.68 -3.34 -12.58
CA ALA A 91 25.22 -3.26 -12.67
C ALA A 91 24.58 -3.07 -11.28
N CYS A 92 25.15 -3.70 -10.24
CA CYS A 92 24.71 -3.52 -8.85
C CYS A 92 25.01 -2.09 -8.39
N ASP A 93 26.22 -1.57 -8.64
CA ASP A 93 26.64 -0.23 -8.24
C ASP A 93 25.76 0.85 -8.87
N ARG A 94 25.36 0.67 -10.14
CA ARG A 94 24.46 1.60 -10.83
C ARG A 94 23.06 1.59 -10.25
N LEU A 95 22.48 0.42 -10.02
CA LEU A 95 21.16 0.30 -9.44
C LEU A 95 21.13 0.78 -7.99
N GLU A 96 22.19 0.50 -7.22
CA GLU A 96 22.31 0.93 -5.83
C GLU A 96 22.22 2.45 -5.69
N LYS A 97 22.96 3.21 -6.51
CA LYS A 97 22.88 4.68 -6.53
C LYS A 97 21.47 5.20 -6.77
N VAL A 98 20.78 4.58 -7.73
CA VAL A 98 19.39 4.96 -8.04
C VAL A 98 18.45 4.60 -6.88
N VAL A 99 18.67 3.47 -6.22
CA VAL A 99 17.87 3.05 -5.06
C VAL A 99 18.15 3.95 -3.86
N GLU A 100 19.39 4.45 -3.67
CA GLU A 100 19.72 5.45 -2.65
C GLU A 100 18.92 6.75 -2.85
N ASP A 101 18.87 7.28 -4.08
CA ASP A 101 18.06 8.46 -4.40
C ASP A 101 16.57 8.24 -4.09
N LEU A 102 16.05 7.04 -4.39
CA LEU A 102 14.68 6.67 -4.08
C LEU A 102 14.47 6.50 -2.57
N ALA A 103 15.43 5.95 -1.86
CA ALA A 103 15.36 5.79 -0.40
C ALA A 103 15.26 7.14 0.32
N ASP A 104 16.00 8.14 -0.14
CA ASP A 104 15.91 9.49 0.40
C ASP A 104 14.56 10.13 0.10
N LYS A 105 14.04 9.94 -1.10
CA LYS A 105 12.75 10.49 -1.52
C LYS A 105 11.57 9.86 -0.78
N TYR A 106 11.58 8.54 -0.58
CA TYR A 106 10.47 7.77 0.00
C TYR A 106 10.71 7.31 1.45
N ARG A 107 11.66 7.92 2.14
CA ARG A 107 12.13 7.54 3.49
C ARG A 107 11.06 7.40 4.57
N THR A 108 9.89 8.01 4.39
CA THR A 108 8.77 7.93 5.34
C THR A 108 7.70 6.91 4.97
N LYS A 109 7.76 6.39 3.74
CA LYS A 109 6.70 5.53 3.18
C LYS A 109 7.19 4.13 2.82
N THR A 110 8.49 3.98 2.59
CA THR A 110 9.09 2.71 2.16
C THR A 110 10.45 2.55 2.82
N LYS A 111 10.71 1.39 3.36
CA LYS A 111 12.01 1.02 3.91
C LYS A 111 12.86 0.38 2.83
N PHE A 112 14.12 0.81 2.73
CA PHE A 112 15.08 0.26 1.78
C PHE A 112 16.21 -0.43 2.53
N VAL A 113 16.51 -1.66 2.12
CA VAL A 113 17.64 -2.43 2.65
C VAL A 113 18.44 -3.05 1.50
N ARG A 114 19.74 -3.22 1.71
CA ARG A 114 20.61 -3.96 0.80
C ARG A 114 21.25 -5.14 1.52
N ALA A 115 21.49 -6.22 0.80
CA ALA A 115 22.20 -7.37 1.30
C ALA A 115 23.06 -8.02 0.21
N ASP A 116 24.12 -8.71 0.58
CA ASP A 116 24.84 -9.56 -0.36
C ASP A 116 23.96 -10.75 -0.74
N ALA A 117 23.78 -10.95 -2.05
CA ALA A 117 22.90 -11.99 -2.57
C ALA A 117 23.29 -13.40 -2.10
N THR A 118 24.60 -13.67 -2.00
CA THR A 118 25.13 -14.99 -1.60
C THR A 118 25.13 -15.22 -0.10
N GLU A 119 25.15 -14.16 0.71
CA GLU A 119 24.94 -14.23 2.16
C GLU A 119 23.50 -14.61 2.50
N ILE A 120 22.54 -14.05 1.77
CA ILE A 120 21.11 -14.30 2.01
C ILE A 120 20.69 -15.65 1.41
N ILE A 121 21.01 -15.88 0.14
CA ILE A 121 20.63 -17.07 -0.63
C ILE A 121 21.90 -17.81 -1.07
N PRO A 122 22.23 -18.94 -0.43
CA PRO A 122 23.40 -19.73 -0.83
C PRO A 122 23.36 -20.08 -2.32
N ASN A 123 24.50 -19.92 -2.99
CA ASN A 123 24.64 -20.17 -4.44
C ASN A 123 23.75 -19.31 -5.35
N TYR A 124 23.37 -18.12 -4.90
CA TYR A 124 22.61 -17.19 -5.73
C TYR A 124 23.39 -16.90 -7.03
N PRO A 125 22.77 -17.08 -8.22
CA PRO A 125 23.49 -16.88 -9.47
C PRO A 125 23.89 -15.43 -9.66
N GLU A 126 25.16 -15.15 -9.92
CA GLU A 126 25.67 -13.79 -10.12
C GLU A 126 24.93 -13.05 -11.25
N ARG A 127 24.59 -13.75 -12.35
CA ARG A 127 23.81 -13.19 -13.47
C ARG A 127 22.44 -12.65 -13.07
N ASN A 128 21.92 -13.08 -11.93
CA ASN A 128 20.63 -12.63 -11.40
C ASN A 128 20.77 -11.34 -10.56
N THR A 129 22.00 -10.91 -10.27
CA THR A 129 22.24 -9.65 -9.58
C THR A 129 22.36 -8.47 -10.56
N PRO A 130 21.86 -7.30 -10.21
CA PRO A 130 21.09 -6.98 -9.02
C PRO A 130 19.65 -7.50 -9.08
N THR A 131 19.07 -7.81 -7.91
CA THR A 131 17.65 -8.20 -7.78
C THR A 131 16.98 -7.29 -6.77
N ILE A 132 15.78 -6.81 -7.09
CA ILE A 132 14.90 -6.14 -6.14
C ILE A 132 13.82 -7.12 -5.71
N ILE A 133 13.65 -7.28 -4.38
CA ILE A 133 12.56 -8.05 -3.78
C ILE A 133 11.64 -7.06 -3.05
N LEU A 134 10.34 -7.17 -3.31
CA LEU A 134 9.31 -6.37 -2.67
C LEU A 134 8.63 -7.19 -1.58
N TYR A 135 8.62 -6.66 -0.35
CA TYR A 135 7.97 -7.27 0.81
C TYR A 135 6.83 -6.42 1.34
N ARG A 136 5.71 -7.08 1.66
CA ARG A 136 4.57 -6.46 2.34
C ARG A 136 3.84 -7.50 3.19
N ASN A 137 3.43 -7.13 4.40
CA ASN A 137 2.68 -7.99 5.34
C ASN A 137 3.37 -9.33 5.68
N GLY A 138 4.69 -9.35 5.70
CA GLY A 138 5.49 -10.56 5.99
C GLY A 138 5.82 -11.40 4.76
N ASP A 139 5.22 -11.12 3.61
CA ASP A 139 5.34 -11.93 2.40
C ASP A 139 6.09 -11.22 1.27
N VAL A 140 6.67 -12.04 0.38
CA VAL A 140 7.23 -11.56 -0.88
C VAL A 140 6.08 -11.22 -1.84
N VAL A 141 6.00 -9.96 -2.23
CA VAL A 141 5.04 -9.52 -3.26
C VAL A 141 5.56 -9.82 -4.66
N GLU A 142 6.85 -9.53 -4.89
CA GLU A 142 7.46 -9.72 -6.22
C GLU A 142 8.99 -9.78 -6.13
N ASN A 143 9.60 -10.44 -7.13
CA ASN A 143 11.04 -10.48 -7.37
C ASN A 143 11.35 -9.94 -8.75
N ILE A 144 12.11 -8.85 -8.82
CA ILE A 144 12.50 -8.21 -10.07
C ILE A 144 13.99 -8.49 -10.30
N VAL A 145 14.30 -9.43 -11.18
CA VAL A 145 15.64 -10.01 -11.35
C VAL A 145 16.37 -9.36 -12.52
N GLY A 146 17.58 -8.90 -12.27
CA GLY A 146 18.50 -8.38 -13.27
C GLY A 146 18.26 -6.92 -13.65
N ILE A 147 19.33 -6.22 -14.02
CA ILE A 147 19.29 -4.80 -14.37
C ILE A 147 18.47 -4.52 -15.63
N GLU A 148 18.28 -5.51 -16.49
CA GLU A 148 17.51 -5.38 -17.75
C GLU A 148 16.05 -5.00 -17.47
N GLN A 149 15.52 -5.41 -16.32
CA GLN A 149 14.17 -5.07 -15.89
C GLN A 149 13.99 -3.58 -15.61
N PHE A 150 15.08 -2.85 -15.41
CA PHE A 150 15.11 -1.42 -15.07
C PHE A 150 15.63 -0.56 -16.23
N GLY A 151 15.68 -1.10 -17.44
CA GLY A 151 16.16 -0.40 -18.64
C GLY A 151 17.63 -0.68 -18.99
N GLY A 152 18.24 -1.70 -18.38
CA GLY A 152 19.61 -2.09 -18.60
C GLY A 152 20.63 -1.09 -18.05
N ARG A 153 21.92 -1.35 -18.30
CA ARG A 153 23.01 -0.52 -17.74
C ARG A 153 22.93 0.96 -18.10
N ASN A 154 22.39 1.30 -19.26
CA ASN A 154 22.34 2.67 -19.78
C ASN A 154 20.99 3.36 -19.54
N GLY A 155 19.93 2.60 -19.24
CA GLY A 155 18.58 3.11 -19.06
C GLY A 155 18.11 3.16 -17.62
N VAL A 156 18.90 2.62 -16.67
CA VAL A 156 18.53 2.64 -15.25
C VAL A 156 18.58 4.05 -14.69
N ASN A 157 17.45 4.50 -14.15
CA ASN A 157 17.28 5.78 -13.45
C ASN A 157 16.11 5.69 -12.47
N SER A 158 15.93 6.70 -11.63
CA SER A 158 14.92 6.71 -10.57
C SER A 158 13.50 6.51 -11.10
N GLU A 159 13.19 7.05 -12.29
CA GLU A 159 11.86 6.89 -12.90
C GLU A 159 11.63 5.47 -13.43
N THR A 160 12.61 4.86 -14.10
CA THR A 160 12.49 3.48 -14.59
C THR A 160 12.36 2.49 -13.45
N VAL A 161 13.12 2.67 -12.36
CA VAL A 161 13.03 1.83 -11.16
C VAL A 161 11.69 2.03 -10.47
N ARG A 162 11.26 3.28 -10.23
CA ARG A 162 9.97 3.60 -9.63
C ARG A 162 8.81 2.97 -10.41
N ARG A 163 8.75 3.20 -11.71
CA ARG A 163 7.72 2.66 -12.59
C ARG A 163 7.69 1.13 -12.55
N ARG A 164 8.87 0.48 -12.55
CA ARG A 164 8.95 -0.98 -12.53
C ARG A 164 8.50 -1.55 -11.18
N VAL A 165 8.94 -0.98 -10.08
CA VAL A 165 8.51 -1.36 -8.73
C VAL A 165 7.00 -1.22 -8.59
N ARG A 166 6.40 -0.09 -9.00
CA ARG A 166 4.96 0.12 -8.93
C ARG A 166 4.16 -0.85 -9.81
N ALA A 167 4.61 -1.11 -11.02
CA ALA A 167 3.96 -2.05 -11.94
C ALA A 167 3.91 -3.48 -11.38
N HIS A 168 4.90 -3.87 -10.59
CA HIS A 168 5.00 -5.22 -10.02
C HIS A 168 4.42 -5.33 -8.61
N ALA A 169 4.34 -4.24 -7.88
CA ALA A 169 3.90 -4.23 -6.49
C ALA A 169 2.43 -4.63 -6.28
N LYS A 170 1.62 -4.69 -7.34
CA LYS A 170 0.16 -4.98 -7.30
C LYS A 170 -0.61 -4.17 -6.26
N SER A 171 0.02 -3.17 -5.67
CA SER A 171 -0.56 -2.25 -4.71
C SER A 171 0.10 -0.88 -4.86
N ASP A 172 -0.68 0.17 -4.69
CA ASP A 172 -0.20 1.55 -4.78
C ASP A 172 0.65 1.99 -3.57
N GLU A 173 0.94 1.08 -2.63
CA GLU A 173 1.64 1.40 -1.38
C GLU A 173 3.15 1.62 -1.56
N PHE A 174 3.77 1.01 -2.59
CA PHE A 174 5.20 1.15 -2.86
C PHE A 174 5.49 2.44 -3.63
N LEU A 175 6.44 3.21 -3.13
CA LEU A 175 6.97 4.42 -3.79
C LEU A 175 5.87 5.42 -4.20
N MET A 176 4.86 5.63 -3.33
CA MET A 176 3.81 6.60 -3.56
C MET A 176 4.29 8.02 -3.25
N ASP A 177 4.13 8.92 -4.20
CA ASP A 177 4.20 10.36 -4.00
C ASP A 177 2.91 10.88 -3.34
N GLU A 178 2.95 12.05 -2.71
CA GLU A 178 1.76 12.70 -2.15
C GLU A 178 0.70 12.97 -3.23
N ARG A 179 1.13 13.30 -4.44
CA ARG A 179 0.27 13.50 -5.62
C ARG A 179 -0.44 12.22 -6.05
N ASP A 180 0.26 11.09 -6.02
CA ASP A 180 -0.33 9.77 -6.34
C ASP A 180 -1.40 9.39 -5.30
N ALA A 181 -1.21 9.76 -4.03
CA ALA A 181 -2.19 9.51 -2.96
C ALA A 181 -3.47 10.34 -3.13
N GLU A 182 -3.34 11.62 -3.54
CA GLU A 182 -4.49 12.49 -3.83
C GLU A 182 -5.27 12.04 -5.06
N GLU A 183 -4.60 11.53 -6.08
CA GLU A 183 -5.24 11.03 -7.30
C GLU A 183 -6.02 9.74 -7.05
N SER A 184 -5.48 8.84 -6.21
CA SER A 184 -6.18 7.61 -5.78
C SER A 184 -7.43 7.90 -4.97
N LEU A 185 -7.44 8.98 -4.17
CA LEU A 185 -8.61 9.40 -3.39
C LEU A 185 -9.72 10.03 -4.24
N LYS A 186 -9.39 10.55 -5.42
CA LYS A 186 -10.38 11.16 -6.35
C LYS A 186 -11.10 10.12 -7.22
N GLN A 187 -10.62 8.87 -7.24
CA GLN A 187 -11.20 7.78 -8.03
C GLN A 187 -12.12 6.84 -7.20
N LEU A 188 -12.29 7.12 -5.90
CA LEU A 188 -13.22 6.45 -4.98
C LEU A 188 -14.51 7.26 -4.83
#